data_b63ece5c82cb10a002a79db3ffab00cc
#
_entry.id   b63ece5c82cb10a002a79db3ffab00cc
#
_cell.length_a   1.000
_cell.length_b   1.000
_cell.length_c   1.000
_cell.angle_alpha   90.00
_cell.angle_beta   90.00
_cell.angle_gamma   90.00
#
_symmetry.space_group_name_H-M   'P 1'
#
loop_
_entity.id
_entity.type
_entity.pdbx_description
1 polymer ?
#
loop_
_entity_poly.entity_id
_entity_poly.type
_entity_poly.pdbx_seq_one_letter_code
_entity_poly.pdbx_strand_id
1 'polypeptide(L)'
;MRWLADTLTVVGDQRSEKEATGRLSLDSRESQSEGREAPPQSNDAPMHPRLRLHQAFHSSYLPTDRNVIVYLPPGYDESPERTYPVLYLHDGQNLFDGRTSFVPGRTWQVLDHADAAIEAGEVDPLVIVGIYNTGDRRLAEYTHEYNWQMGGGDADSYGKLITQELMPWIAGQYRVRRDRESVGLGGSSLGALVSLYLGLRYPALFGKLALLSPSVWWNHKSILGYLNEHAPQVWERSKIWLDVGDHEGQKTLRDVEHLARRLKANGWKPGETFHFEKVDGGTHDEASWATRVRPMLRFLFPGSVR
;
A
#
# COMPACT_ATOMS: atom_id res chain seq x y z
N MET A 1 -2.01 -21.27 9.42
CA MET A 1 -3.39 -20.95 9.00
C MET A 1 -3.34 -20.22 7.68
N ARG A 2 -3.83 -20.86 6.62
CA ARG A 2 -3.87 -20.25 5.28
C ARG A 2 -4.91 -19.15 5.31
N TRP A 3 -4.51 -17.93 5.10
CA TRP A 3 -5.39 -16.78 4.96
C TRP A 3 -6.18 -16.88 3.66
N LEU A 4 -7.48 -16.72 3.83
CA LEU A 4 -8.47 -16.55 2.78
C LEU A 4 -8.09 -15.41 1.82
N ALA A 5 -7.28 -15.72 0.85
CA ALA A 5 -7.42 -15.18 -0.48
C ALA A 5 -8.30 -16.20 -1.19
N ASP A 6 -9.37 -15.71 -1.75
CA ASP A 6 -10.24 -16.36 -2.73
C ASP A 6 -11.48 -17.09 -2.26
N THR A 7 -12.52 -16.66 -2.93
CA THR A 7 -13.59 -17.44 -3.54
C THR A 7 -14.78 -17.78 -2.65
N LEU A 8 -15.72 -16.91 -2.68
CA LEU A 8 -17.11 -17.32 -2.77
C LEU A 8 -17.35 -17.87 -4.19
N THR A 9 -17.05 -19.14 -4.42
CA THR A 9 -17.52 -19.89 -5.58
C THR A 9 -18.88 -20.47 -5.26
N VAL A 10 -19.86 -20.06 -6.05
CA VAL A 10 -21.22 -20.57 -6.10
C VAL A 10 -21.19 -22.09 -6.33
N VAL A 11 -21.80 -22.86 -5.42
CA VAL A 11 -22.06 -24.28 -5.56
C VAL A 11 -23.14 -24.45 -6.63
N GLY A 12 -22.77 -25.00 -7.75
CA GLY A 12 -23.66 -25.54 -8.76
C GLY A 12 -23.67 -27.06 -8.67
N ASP A 13 -24.86 -27.60 -8.60
CA ASP A 13 -25.29 -28.99 -8.46
C ASP A 13 -24.63 -29.93 -9.47
N GLN A 14 -24.09 -31.06 -8.98
CA GLN A 14 -23.62 -32.17 -9.80
C GLN A 14 -24.51 -33.39 -9.61
N ARG A 15 -25.11 -33.84 -10.70
CA ARG A 15 -25.57 -35.22 -10.84
C ARG A 15 -25.01 -35.81 -12.11
N SER A 16 -24.28 -36.97 -11.90
CA SER A 16 -24.14 -38.21 -12.69
C SER A 16 -23.88 -38.09 -14.24
N GLU A 17 -23.00 -38.84 -14.83
CA GLU A 17 -22.92 -40.30 -15.01
C GLU A 17 -21.60 -40.75 -15.68
N LYS A 18 -21.09 -41.82 -15.14
CA LYS A 18 -20.45 -43.05 -15.67
C LYS A 18 -19.75 -43.14 -17.04
N GLU A 19 -18.52 -43.68 -16.93
CA GLU A 19 -17.86 -44.71 -17.72
C GLU A 19 -17.67 -44.61 -19.24
N ALA A 20 -16.40 -44.57 -19.64
CA ALA A 20 -15.88 -45.55 -20.63
C ALA A 20 -14.34 -45.50 -20.70
N THR A 21 -13.79 -46.69 -20.59
CA THR A 21 -12.39 -47.08 -20.75
C THR A 21 -11.86 -46.87 -22.15
N GLY A 22 -10.58 -46.45 -22.27
CA GLY A 22 -9.85 -46.45 -23.52
C GLY A 22 -8.35 -46.19 -23.33
N ARG A 23 -7.57 -47.24 -23.16
CA ARG A 23 -6.10 -47.21 -23.26
C ARG A 23 -5.68 -46.86 -24.69
N LEU A 24 -4.77 -45.89 -24.80
CA LEU A 24 -3.75 -45.85 -25.86
C LEU A 24 -2.49 -45.19 -25.34
N SER A 25 -1.43 -45.96 -25.30
CA SER A 25 -0.04 -45.55 -25.12
C SER A 25 0.42 -44.80 -26.36
N LEU A 26 1.27 -43.80 -26.23
CA LEU A 26 2.51 -43.65 -27.01
C LEU A 26 3.22 -42.32 -26.72
N ASP A 27 4.45 -42.53 -26.36
CA ASP A 27 5.68 -41.79 -26.61
C ASP A 27 5.89 -40.37 -26.03
N SER A 28 6.73 -40.45 -25.06
CA SER A 28 7.68 -39.49 -24.54
C SER A 28 8.50 -38.76 -25.62
N ARG A 29 8.41 -37.45 -25.67
CA ARG A 29 9.56 -36.56 -25.92
C ARG A 29 9.54 -35.43 -24.92
N GLU A 30 10.33 -35.60 -23.87
CA GLU A 30 10.71 -34.56 -22.95
C GLU A 30 11.51 -33.49 -23.71
N SER A 31 10.93 -32.33 -23.88
CA SER A 31 11.68 -31.07 -24.07
C SER A 31 11.96 -30.49 -22.70
N GLN A 32 13.15 -30.73 -22.19
CA GLN A 32 13.69 -30.05 -21.01
C GLN A 32 13.86 -28.56 -21.36
N SER A 33 12.92 -27.74 -20.92
CA SER A 33 13.16 -26.31 -20.73
C SER A 33 13.86 -26.16 -19.38
N GLU A 34 15.16 -25.96 -19.41
CA GLU A 34 15.95 -25.57 -18.23
C GLU A 34 15.37 -24.26 -17.66
N GLY A 35 14.53 -24.40 -16.64
CA GLY A 35 14.15 -23.30 -15.77
C GLY A 35 15.42 -22.87 -15.00
N ARG A 36 16.00 -21.73 -15.36
CA ARG A 36 16.99 -21.07 -14.52
C ARG A 36 16.30 -20.69 -13.23
N GLU A 37 16.46 -21.48 -12.18
CA GLU A 37 16.21 -21.07 -10.81
C GLU A 37 17.07 -19.84 -10.52
N ALA A 38 16.44 -18.78 -10.06
CA ALA A 38 17.15 -17.63 -9.52
C ALA A 38 18.04 -18.13 -8.35
N PRO A 39 19.31 -17.68 -8.24
CA PRO A 39 20.20 -18.12 -7.17
C PRO A 39 19.55 -17.86 -5.80
N PRO A 40 19.66 -18.77 -4.82
CA PRO A 40 19.16 -18.57 -3.48
C PRO A 40 19.80 -17.30 -2.92
N GLN A 41 18.98 -16.32 -2.60
CA GLN A 41 19.45 -15.09 -1.93
C GLN A 41 19.95 -15.53 -0.55
N SER A 42 21.24 -15.33 -0.27
CA SER A 42 21.81 -15.59 1.05
C SER A 42 21.10 -14.70 2.07
N ASN A 43 20.56 -15.29 3.15
CA ASN A 43 19.90 -14.57 4.23
C ASN A 43 20.82 -13.56 4.96
N ASP A 44 22.10 -13.51 4.63
CA ASP A 44 23.14 -12.74 5.29
C ASP A 44 23.52 -11.43 4.58
N ALA A 45 22.86 -11.07 3.47
CA ALA A 45 23.17 -9.80 2.79
C ALA A 45 22.80 -8.62 3.72
N PRO A 46 23.73 -7.65 3.93
CA PRO A 46 23.44 -6.49 4.76
C PRO A 46 22.30 -5.67 4.16
N MET A 47 21.51 -5.02 5.03
CA MET A 47 20.47 -4.09 4.59
C MET A 47 21.12 -2.93 3.82
N HIS A 48 20.41 -2.41 2.82
CA HIS A 48 20.89 -1.26 2.04
C HIS A 48 21.24 -0.08 2.96
N PRO A 49 22.40 0.60 2.77
CA PRO A 49 22.92 1.61 3.71
C PRO A 49 22.01 2.86 3.87
N ARG A 50 21.05 3.08 3.01
CA ARG A 50 20.03 4.15 3.15
C ARG A 50 18.71 3.67 3.74
N LEU A 51 18.62 2.42 4.17
CA LEU A 51 17.50 1.90 4.96
C LEU A 51 17.88 1.89 6.44
N ARG A 52 16.94 2.27 7.30
CA ARG A 52 17.08 2.24 8.76
C ARG A 52 15.91 1.46 9.34
N LEU A 53 16.19 0.29 9.88
CA LEU A 53 15.20 -0.54 10.57
C LEU A 53 15.19 -0.22 12.06
N HIS A 54 14.05 0.20 12.56
CA HIS A 54 13.75 0.37 13.98
C HIS A 54 12.87 -0.78 14.42
N GLN A 55 13.42 -1.62 15.26
CA GLN A 55 12.72 -2.80 15.78
C GLN A 55 11.89 -2.45 17.01
N ALA A 56 10.77 -3.14 17.16
CA ALA A 56 9.92 -3.09 18.34
C ALA A 56 9.50 -1.67 18.76
N PHE A 57 9.06 -0.85 17.79
CA PHE A 57 8.47 0.46 18.11
C PHE A 57 7.23 0.23 18.96
N HIS A 58 7.31 0.68 20.22
CA HIS A 58 6.24 0.54 21.21
C HIS A 58 5.17 1.61 21.03
N SER A 59 3.92 1.23 21.27
CA SER A 59 2.78 2.14 21.28
C SER A 59 1.94 1.96 22.53
N SER A 60 1.51 3.05 23.12
CA SER A 60 0.55 3.03 24.24
C SER A 60 -0.89 2.81 23.78
N TYR A 61 -1.16 2.89 22.47
CA TYR A 61 -2.50 2.71 21.89
C TYR A 61 -2.78 1.31 21.40
N LEU A 62 -1.74 0.52 21.14
CA LEU A 62 -1.87 -0.84 20.58
C LEU A 62 -1.03 -1.84 21.38
N PRO A 63 -1.53 -3.07 21.56
CA PRO A 63 -0.90 -4.05 22.44
C PRO A 63 0.36 -4.70 21.85
N THR A 64 0.66 -4.49 20.57
CA THR A 64 1.73 -5.19 19.87
C THR A 64 2.71 -4.18 19.27
N ASP A 65 3.99 -4.32 19.66
CA ASP A 65 5.08 -3.57 19.08
C ASP A 65 5.27 -3.92 17.61
N ARG A 66 5.82 -3.00 16.82
CA ARG A 66 6.04 -3.20 15.40
C ARG A 66 7.36 -2.65 14.93
N ASN A 67 7.85 -3.18 13.82
CA ASN A 67 9.00 -2.61 13.17
C ASN A 67 8.61 -1.41 12.31
N VAL A 68 9.54 -0.47 12.19
CA VAL A 68 9.44 0.69 11.29
C VAL A 68 10.70 0.74 10.47
N ILE A 69 10.58 0.81 9.16
CA ILE A 69 11.71 0.93 8.24
C ILE A 69 11.67 2.30 7.55
N VAL A 70 12.81 2.98 7.53
CA VAL A 70 12.92 4.33 6.95
C VAL A 70 13.88 4.30 5.78
N TYR A 71 13.42 4.72 4.61
CA TYR A 71 14.24 5.00 3.45
C TYR A 71 14.66 6.47 3.46
N LEU A 72 15.96 6.70 3.27
CA LEU A 72 16.57 8.02 3.11
C LEU A 72 16.92 8.25 1.64
N PRO A 73 16.57 9.42 1.06
CA PRO A 73 16.84 9.67 -0.35
C PRO A 73 18.35 9.84 -0.62
N PRO A 74 18.79 9.70 -1.90
CA PRO A 74 20.16 10.06 -2.28
C PRO A 74 20.51 11.47 -1.81
N GLY A 75 21.74 11.66 -1.32
CA GLY A 75 22.22 12.95 -0.82
C GLY A 75 21.66 13.37 0.54
N TYR A 76 21.00 12.45 1.29
CA TYR A 76 20.46 12.80 2.60
C TYR A 76 21.54 13.18 3.59
N ASP A 77 22.60 12.37 3.75
CA ASP A 77 23.67 12.63 4.71
C ASP A 77 24.57 13.79 4.32
N GLU A 78 24.69 14.06 3.02
CA GLU A 78 25.49 15.17 2.45
C GLU A 78 24.81 16.55 2.57
N SER A 79 23.54 16.60 2.94
CA SER A 79 22.73 17.83 3.01
C SER A 79 22.11 18.02 4.41
N PRO A 80 22.91 18.31 5.45
CA PRO A 80 22.43 18.33 6.86
C PRO A 80 21.34 19.37 7.14
N GLU A 81 21.31 20.48 6.40
CA GLU A 81 20.32 21.55 6.57
C GLU A 81 19.02 21.33 5.79
N ARG A 82 19.01 20.34 4.89
CA ARG A 82 17.83 20.08 4.05
C ARG A 82 16.78 19.30 4.82
N THR A 83 15.52 19.74 4.69
CA THR A 83 14.34 19.02 5.17
C THR A 83 13.57 18.41 3.99
N TYR A 84 12.91 17.30 4.22
CA TYR A 84 12.31 16.45 3.19
C TYR A 84 10.82 16.25 3.40
N PRO A 85 10.00 16.19 2.34
CA PRO A 85 8.67 15.61 2.43
C PRO A 85 8.74 14.18 2.98
N VAL A 86 7.65 13.70 3.55
CA VAL A 86 7.60 12.34 4.10
C VAL A 86 6.34 11.59 3.62
N LEU A 87 6.53 10.33 3.22
CA LEU A 87 5.46 9.40 2.87
C LEU A 87 5.47 8.22 3.84
N TYR A 88 4.38 8.06 4.59
CA TYR A 88 4.16 6.89 5.43
C TYR A 88 3.42 5.83 4.61
N LEU A 89 3.96 4.61 4.55
CA LEU A 89 3.38 3.49 3.84
C LEU A 89 3.10 2.34 4.80
N HIS A 90 1.90 1.80 4.71
CA HIS A 90 1.51 0.60 5.45
C HIS A 90 2.17 -0.65 4.87
N ASP A 91 2.14 -1.75 5.65
CA ASP A 91 2.75 -3.02 5.26
C ASP A 91 4.25 -2.90 4.94
N GLY A 92 4.99 -2.19 5.80
CA GLY A 92 6.39 -1.82 5.61
C GLY A 92 7.33 -2.98 5.29
N GLN A 93 7.00 -4.21 5.72
CA GLN A 93 7.76 -5.43 5.41
C GLN A 93 7.77 -5.79 3.92
N ASN A 94 6.79 -5.29 3.14
CA ASN A 94 6.64 -5.60 1.72
C ASN A 94 7.30 -4.56 0.79
N LEU A 95 7.88 -3.49 1.34
CA LEU A 95 8.27 -2.32 0.52
C LEU A 95 9.66 -2.45 -0.10
N PHE A 96 10.64 -3.01 0.62
CA PHE A 96 12.07 -2.88 0.28
C PHE A 96 12.80 -4.21 0.16
N ASP A 97 12.55 -5.17 1.04
CA ASP A 97 13.34 -6.39 1.17
C ASP A 97 12.45 -7.63 1.02
N GLY A 98 12.73 -8.44 0.00
CA GLY A 98 11.97 -9.67 -0.27
C GLY A 98 12.10 -10.73 0.84
N ARG A 99 13.07 -10.61 1.73
CA ARG A 99 13.25 -11.52 2.88
C ARG A 99 12.21 -11.27 3.97
N THR A 100 11.70 -10.04 4.07
CA THR A 100 10.68 -9.65 5.06
C THR A 100 9.28 -9.65 4.50
N SER A 101 9.13 -9.69 3.18
CA SER A 101 7.85 -9.60 2.50
C SER A 101 6.93 -10.79 2.81
N PHE A 102 5.63 -10.52 2.85
CA PHE A 102 4.59 -11.53 3.03
C PHE A 102 4.66 -12.64 1.96
N VAL A 103 4.95 -12.25 0.71
CA VAL A 103 5.29 -13.21 -0.36
C VAL A 103 6.80 -13.16 -0.54
N PRO A 104 7.54 -14.21 -0.13
CA PRO A 104 8.99 -14.21 -0.19
C PRO A 104 9.52 -13.85 -1.58
N GLY A 105 10.49 -12.93 -1.63
CA GLY A 105 11.11 -12.46 -2.87
C GLY A 105 10.31 -11.42 -3.65
N ARG A 106 9.07 -11.07 -3.26
CA ARG A 106 8.25 -10.06 -3.93
C ARG A 106 8.11 -8.81 -3.06
N THR A 107 8.47 -7.66 -3.60
CA THR A 107 8.35 -6.36 -2.92
C THR A 107 7.78 -5.31 -3.85
N TRP A 108 7.46 -4.15 -3.29
CA TRP A 108 7.11 -2.96 -4.08
C TRP A 108 8.32 -2.29 -4.73
N GLN A 109 9.54 -2.75 -4.45
CA GLN A 109 10.79 -2.17 -4.97
C GLN A 109 10.84 -0.64 -4.77
N VAL A 110 10.37 -0.17 -3.62
CA VAL A 110 10.18 1.27 -3.35
C VAL A 110 11.50 2.01 -3.42
N LEU A 111 12.62 1.41 -2.94
CA LEU A 111 13.94 2.03 -3.00
C LEU A 111 14.35 2.31 -4.46
N ASP A 112 14.27 1.29 -5.32
CA ASP A 112 14.74 1.39 -6.71
C ASP A 112 13.88 2.38 -7.51
N HIS A 113 12.57 2.35 -7.31
CA HIS A 113 11.63 3.27 -7.98
C HIS A 113 11.78 4.71 -7.50
N ALA A 114 11.98 4.92 -6.19
CA ALA A 114 12.18 6.26 -5.64
C ALA A 114 13.51 6.85 -6.09
N ASP A 115 14.61 6.08 -6.05
CA ASP A 115 15.91 6.51 -6.53
C ASP A 115 15.87 6.91 -7.99
N ALA A 116 15.35 6.03 -8.85
CA ALA A 116 15.27 6.30 -10.28
C ALA A 116 14.42 7.55 -10.60
N ALA A 117 13.32 7.78 -9.85
CA ALA A 117 12.48 8.95 -10.04
C ALA A 117 13.15 10.24 -9.54
N ILE A 118 13.88 10.19 -8.43
CA ILE A 118 14.64 11.33 -7.88
C ILE A 118 15.81 11.69 -8.78
N GLU A 119 16.59 10.71 -9.23
CA GLU A 119 17.72 10.91 -10.15
C GLU A 119 17.28 11.49 -11.47
N ALA A 120 16.12 11.07 -11.99
CA ALA A 120 15.52 11.64 -13.19
C ALA A 120 14.92 13.04 -12.99
N GLY A 121 14.89 13.57 -11.75
CA GLY A 121 14.27 14.87 -11.42
C GLY A 121 12.74 14.87 -11.51
N GLU A 122 12.11 13.71 -11.63
CA GLU A 122 10.64 13.58 -11.70
C GLU A 122 9.96 13.73 -10.34
N VAL A 123 10.71 13.44 -9.27
CA VAL A 123 10.24 13.45 -7.88
C VAL A 123 11.21 14.23 -7.02
N ASP A 124 10.71 15.10 -6.14
CA ASP A 124 11.55 15.73 -5.13
C ASP A 124 12.08 14.66 -4.15
N PRO A 125 13.35 14.74 -3.73
CA PRO A 125 13.85 13.85 -2.69
C PRO A 125 12.96 13.85 -1.45
N LEU A 126 12.54 12.66 -1.00
CA LEU A 126 11.62 12.47 0.12
C LEU A 126 12.07 11.32 1.03
N VAL A 127 11.69 11.38 2.29
CA VAL A 127 11.81 10.26 3.24
C VAL A 127 10.58 9.35 3.08
N ILE A 128 10.77 8.03 3.08
CA ILE A 128 9.66 7.07 3.07
C ILE A 128 9.75 6.22 4.33
N VAL A 129 8.64 6.15 5.07
CA VAL A 129 8.51 5.42 6.33
C VAL A 129 7.59 4.23 6.13
N GLY A 130 8.13 3.02 6.16
CA GLY A 130 7.36 1.79 6.09
C GLY A 130 6.94 1.32 7.49
N ILE A 131 5.65 1.25 7.74
CA ILE A 131 5.07 0.80 9.02
C ILE A 131 4.72 -0.68 8.86
N TYR A 132 5.42 -1.57 9.57
CA TYR A 132 5.11 -3.01 9.52
C TYR A 132 3.74 -3.27 10.11
N ASN A 133 2.98 -4.14 9.49
CA ASN A 133 1.80 -4.71 10.14
C ASN A 133 2.20 -5.76 11.19
N THR A 134 1.30 -6.10 12.07
CA THR A 134 1.52 -7.04 13.18
C THR A 134 0.84 -8.40 12.93
N GLY A 135 0.70 -8.81 11.66
CA GLY A 135 0.12 -10.09 11.28
C GLY A 135 -1.36 -10.19 11.67
N ASP A 136 -1.67 -10.95 12.72
CA ASP A 136 -3.05 -11.24 13.14
C ASP A 136 -3.87 -9.98 13.48
N ARG A 137 -3.23 -8.89 13.88
CA ARG A 137 -3.90 -7.62 14.20
C ARG A 137 -4.15 -6.75 12.97
N ARG A 138 -3.54 -7.05 11.81
CA ARG A 138 -3.63 -6.21 10.62
C ARG A 138 -5.07 -5.89 10.21
N LEU A 139 -5.96 -6.88 10.26
CA LEU A 139 -7.35 -6.68 9.92
C LEU A 139 -8.02 -5.67 10.87
N ALA A 140 -7.79 -5.79 12.17
CA ALA A 140 -8.35 -4.90 13.16
C ALA A 140 -7.84 -3.47 12.98
N GLU A 141 -6.52 -3.31 12.86
CA GLU A 141 -5.84 -2.02 12.76
C GLU A 141 -6.12 -1.27 11.44
N TYR A 142 -6.42 -2.00 10.35
CA TYR A 142 -6.60 -1.42 9.01
C TYR A 142 -8.07 -1.22 8.61
N THR A 143 -9.00 -1.43 9.54
CA THR A 143 -10.43 -1.24 9.28
C THR A 143 -11.07 -0.29 10.29
N HIS A 144 -11.90 0.62 9.79
CA HIS A 144 -12.49 1.70 10.57
C HIS A 144 -13.80 1.34 11.28
N GLU A 145 -14.43 0.23 10.85
CA GLU A 145 -15.64 -0.27 11.46
C GLU A 145 -15.51 -1.75 11.80
N TYR A 146 -16.11 -2.14 12.92
CA TYR A 146 -16.23 -3.53 13.32
C TYR A 146 -17.20 -4.25 12.41
N ASN A 147 -16.77 -5.36 11.85
CA ASN A 147 -17.64 -6.29 11.13
C ASN A 147 -17.90 -7.51 12.04
N TRP A 148 -19.13 -7.77 12.37
CA TRP A 148 -19.47 -8.78 13.37
C TRP A 148 -19.15 -10.24 12.92
N GLN A 149 -18.90 -10.48 11.64
CA GLN A 149 -18.46 -11.79 11.12
C GLN A 149 -16.94 -11.89 11.03
N MET A 150 -16.24 -10.79 10.75
CA MET A 150 -14.81 -10.75 10.43
C MET A 150 -13.98 -10.06 11.51
N GLY A 151 -14.58 -9.35 12.44
CA GLY A 151 -13.88 -8.51 13.40
C GLY A 151 -13.51 -7.15 12.82
N GLY A 152 -12.36 -6.60 13.20
CA GLY A 152 -11.90 -5.29 12.72
C GLY A 152 -12.27 -4.14 13.64
N GLY A 153 -12.16 -2.90 13.14
CA GLY A 153 -12.68 -1.69 13.78
C GLY A 153 -11.74 -0.96 14.73
N ASP A 154 -10.41 -1.20 14.67
CA ASP A 154 -9.42 -0.59 15.57
C ASP A 154 -8.54 0.47 14.87
N ALA A 155 -8.99 0.97 13.71
CA ALA A 155 -8.23 1.97 12.95
C ALA A 155 -8.04 3.31 13.69
N ASP A 156 -8.91 3.64 14.65
CA ASP A 156 -8.73 4.84 15.49
C ASP A 156 -7.51 4.70 16.40
N SER A 157 -7.30 3.55 17.04
CA SER A 157 -6.12 3.28 17.87
C SER A 157 -4.86 3.27 17.00
N TYR A 158 -4.93 2.65 15.83
CA TYR A 158 -3.83 2.66 14.87
C TYR A 158 -3.52 4.08 14.34
N GLY A 159 -4.53 4.88 14.09
CA GLY A 159 -4.39 6.29 13.73
C GLY A 159 -3.70 7.12 14.83
N LYS A 160 -4.01 6.86 16.10
CA LYS A 160 -3.33 7.52 17.24
C LYS A 160 -1.86 7.11 17.33
N LEU A 161 -1.53 5.81 17.17
CA LEU A 161 -0.14 5.36 17.06
C LEU A 161 0.61 6.17 15.99
N ILE A 162 0.05 6.30 14.79
CA ILE A 162 0.70 7.04 13.70
C ILE A 162 0.85 8.52 14.05
N THR A 163 -0.26 9.18 14.42
CA THR A 163 -0.30 10.64 14.50
C THR A 163 0.26 11.21 15.80
N GLN A 164 0.16 10.47 16.91
CA GLN A 164 0.54 10.97 18.23
C GLN A 164 1.87 10.41 18.74
N GLU A 165 2.34 9.28 18.18
CA GLU A 165 3.59 8.65 18.61
C GLU A 165 4.61 8.57 17.46
N LEU A 166 4.28 7.90 16.36
CA LEU A 166 5.24 7.64 15.28
C LEU A 166 5.66 8.92 14.53
N MET A 167 4.72 9.75 14.10
CA MET A 167 5.04 10.99 13.37
C MET A 167 5.90 11.96 14.20
N PRO A 168 5.61 12.23 15.47
CA PRO A 168 6.49 13.03 16.33
C PRO A 168 7.87 12.40 16.50
N TRP A 169 7.93 11.09 16.69
CA TRP A 169 9.19 10.36 16.83
C TRP A 169 10.05 10.42 15.54
N ILE A 170 9.45 10.17 14.36
CA ILE A 170 10.13 10.32 13.07
C ILE A 170 10.67 11.74 12.90
N ALA A 171 9.89 12.75 13.25
CA ALA A 171 10.30 14.15 13.14
C ALA A 171 11.40 14.55 14.13
N GLY A 172 11.58 13.78 15.21
CA GLY A 172 12.71 13.92 16.14
C GLY A 172 13.98 13.21 15.70
N GLN A 173 13.86 12.19 14.86
CA GLN A 173 14.99 11.38 14.38
C GLN A 173 15.50 11.78 12.99
N TYR A 174 14.59 12.30 12.14
CA TYR A 174 14.85 12.56 10.72
C TYR A 174 14.45 13.97 10.33
N ARG A 175 15.13 14.53 9.33
CA ARG A 175 14.88 15.85 8.78
C ARG A 175 13.66 15.86 7.88
N VAL A 176 12.48 15.68 8.43
CA VAL A 176 11.21 15.69 7.70
C VAL A 176 10.43 16.98 7.94
N ARG A 177 9.71 17.40 6.90
CA ARG A 177 8.73 18.51 7.01
C ARG A 177 7.47 18.02 7.69
N ARG A 178 6.81 18.91 8.42
CA ARG A 178 5.59 18.62 9.19
C ARG A 178 4.35 19.31 8.64
N ASP A 179 4.54 20.18 7.66
CA ASP A 179 3.41 20.83 7.01
C ASP A 179 2.60 19.79 6.23
N ARG A 180 1.30 19.98 6.21
CA ARG A 180 0.33 19.05 5.61
C ARG A 180 0.66 18.72 4.14
N GLU A 181 1.10 19.72 3.39
CA GLU A 181 1.43 19.61 1.96
C GLU A 181 2.66 18.71 1.72
N SER A 182 3.49 18.52 2.72
CA SER A 182 4.71 17.70 2.67
C SER A 182 4.50 16.28 3.23
N VAL A 183 3.34 15.98 3.84
CA VAL A 183 3.07 14.68 4.50
C VAL A 183 2.09 13.86 3.68
N GLY A 184 2.50 12.62 3.36
CA GLY A 184 1.68 11.63 2.69
C GLY A 184 1.45 10.38 3.52
N LEU A 185 0.33 9.71 3.27
CA LEU A 185 -0.03 8.41 3.84
C LEU A 185 -0.53 7.48 2.73
N GLY A 186 -0.17 6.20 2.78
CA GLY A 186 -0.58 5.29 1.72
C GLY A 186 -0.38 3.82 2.02
N GLY A 187 -0.87 2.99 1.10
CA GLY A 187 -0.74 1.55 1.14
C GLY A 187 -1.60 0.89 0.08
N SER A 188 -1.66 -0.45 0.11
CA SER A 188 -2.52 -1.24 -0.77
C SER A 188 -3.61 -1.98 -0.01
N SER A 189 -4.66 -2.35 -0.73
CA SER A 189 -5.72 -3.20 -0.18
C SER A 189 -6.36 -2.59 1.08
N LEU A 190 -6.31 -3.28 2.23
CA LEU A 190 -6.73 -2.73 3.53
C LEU A 190 -5.84 -1.55 3.97
N GLY A 191 -4.55 -1.52 3.59
CA GLY A 191 -3.66 -0.39 3.83
C GLY A 191 -4.13 0.87 3.10
N ALA A 192 -4.65 0.75 1.88
CA ALA A 192 -5.28 1.86 1.17
C ALA A 192 -6.61 2.29 1.80
N LEU A 193 -7.40 1.33 2.30
CA LEU A 193 -8.64 1.62 3.02
C LEU A 193 -8.38 2.46 4.28
N VAL A 194 -7.45 2.04 5.14
CA VAL A 194 -7.10 2.78 6.34
C VAL A 194 -6.46 4.13 6.02
N SER A 195 -5.68 4.23 4.94
CA SER A 195 -5.12 5.51 4.48
C SER A 195 -6.21 6.52 4.12
N LEU A 196 -7.25 6.09 3.40
CA LEU A 196 -8.39 6.95 3.09
C LEU A 196 -9.11 7.37 4.37
N TYR A 197 -9.40 6.42 5.26
CA TYR A 197 -10.05 6.69 6.54
C TYR A 197 -9.27 7.72 7.36
N LEU A 198 -7.97 7.49 7.58
CA LEU A 198 -7.13 8.39 8.36
C LEU A 198 -6.92 9.75 7.69
N GLY A 199 -6.84 9.80 6.36
CA GLY A 199 -6.78 11.06 5.61
C GLY A 199 -8.03 11.93 5.81
N LEU A 200 -9.20 11.30 5.89
CA LEU A 200 -10.48 11.97 6.20
C LEU A 200 -10.59 12.33 7.69
N ARG A 201 -10.07 11.50 8.57
CA ARG A 201 -10.11 11.66 10.03
C ARG A 201 -9.15 12.73 10.55
N TYR A 202 -7.99 12.86 9.91
CA TYR A 202 -6.93 13.81 10.28
C TYR A 202 -6.56 14.74 9.10
N PRO A 203 -7.52 15.53 8.58
CA PRO A 203 -7.32 16.30 7.35
C PRO A 203 -6.24 17.38 7.46
N ALA A 204 -5.94 17.83 8.68
CA ALA A 204 -4.89 18.80 8.94
C ALA A 204 -3.45 18.21 8.88
N LEU A 205 -3.32 16.88 8.88
CA LEU A 205 -2.02 16.20 8.91
C LEU A 205 -1.60 15.65 7.54
N PHE A 206 -2.54 15.06 6.79
CA PHE A 206 -2.23 14.37 5.55
C PHE A 206 -2.71 15.14 4.33
N GLY A 207 -1.77 15.73 3.59
CA GLY A 207 -2.05 16.44 2.34
C GLY A 207 -2.00 15.56 1.09
N LYS A 208 -1.51 14.32 1.22
CA LYS A 208 -1.32 13.38 0.11
C LYS A 208 -1.73 11.97 0.51
N LEU A 209 -2.49 11.30 -0.34
CA LEU A 209 -2.93 9.91 -0.11
C LEU A 209 -2.57 9.03 -1.30
N ALA A 210 -1.93 7.88 -1.02
CA ALA A 210 -1.62 6.83 -1.99
C ALA A 210 -2.53 5.62 -1.74
N LEU A 211 -3.54 5.45 -2.59
CA LEU A 211 -4.58 4.44 -2.43
C LEU A 211 -4.47 3.39 -3.56
N LEU A 212 -3.66 2.35 -3.34
CA LEU A 212 -3.45 1.29 -4.32
C LEU A 212 -4.44 0.15 -4.09
N SER A 213 -5.29 -0.13 -5.06
CA SER A 213 -6.26 -1.25 -5.00
C SER A 213 -7.05 -1.32 -3.68
N PRO A 214 -7.69 -0.24 -3.20
CA PRO A 214 -8.28 -0.20 -1.87
C PRO A 214 -9.40 -1.23 -1.67
N SER A 215 -9.46 -1.82 -0.48
CA SER A 215 -10.51 -2.75 -0.04
C SER A 215 -11.83 -2.04 0.25
N VAL A 216 -12.40 -1.39 -0.76
CA VAL A 216 -13.65 -0.63 -0.65
C VAL A 216 -14.83 -1.49 -0.20
N TRP A 217 -14.76 -2.79 -0.45
CA TRP A 217 -15.79 -3.79 -0.12
C TRP A 217 -16.04 -3.95 1.38
N TRP A 218 -15.10 -3.50 2.25
CA TRP A 218 -15.18 -3.66 3.69
C TRP A 218 -16.51 -3.14 4.25
N ASN A 219 -17.11 -3.96 5.11
CA ASN A 219 -18.35 -3.67 5.84
C ASN A 219 -19.42 -2.98 4.96
N HIS A 220 -19.81 -3.65 3.86
CA HIS A 220 -20.79 -3.13 2.89
C HIS A 220 -20.42 -1.78 2.26
N LYS A 221 -19.11 -1.51 2.09
CA LYS A 221 -18.57 -0.26 1.53
C LYS A 221 -18.80 0.97 2.42
N SER A 222 -18.77 0.76 3.73
CA SER A 222 -19.03 1.81 4.72
C SER A 222 -18.13 3.04 4.55
N ILE A 223 -16.92 2.87 4.01
CA ILE A 223 -16.01 3.99 3.71
C ILE A 223 -16.61 5.03 2.75
N LEU A 224 -17.54 4.63 1.87
CA LEU A 224 -18.21 5.58 0.96
C LEU A 224 -19.19 6.49 1.70
N GLY A 225 -19.85 5.99 2.74
CA GLY A 225 -20.66 6.78 3.66
C GLY A 225 -19.81 7.77 4.44
N TYR A 226 -18.73 7.24 5.04
CA TYR A 226 -17.76 8.03 5.79
C TYR A 226 -17.13 9.16 4.95
N LEU A 227 -16.76 8.86 3.70
CA LEU A 227 -16.27 9.86 2.75
C LEU A 227 -17.28 11.00 2.54
N ASN A 228 -18.53 10.69 2.28
CA ASN A 228 -19.56 11.74 2.03
C ASN A 228 -19.77 12.64 3.24
N GLU A 229 -19.68 12.09 4.44
CA GLU A 229 -19.86 12.84 5.69
C GLU A 229 -18.66 13.75 6.01
N HIS A 230 -17.44 13.31 5.71
CA HIS A 230 -16.21 13.99 6.12
C HIS A 230 -15.50 14.75 5.00
N ALA A 231 -15.81 14.49 3.73
CA ALA A 231 -15.17 15.12 2.58
C ALA A 231 -15.17 16.67 2.62
N PRO A 232 -16.23 17.35 3.07
CA PRO A 232 -16.25 18.82 3.14
C PRO A 232 -15.13 19.45 3.94
N GLN A 233 -14.43 18.67 4.78
CA GLN A 233 -13.36 19.14 5.65
C GLN A 233 -11.95 19.00 5.05
N VAL A 234 -11.79 18.21 3.95
CA VAL A 234 -10.46 17.82 3.44
C VAL A 234 -10.15 18.23 2.02
N TRP A 235 -11.15 18.61 1.25
CA TRP A 235 -11.07 18.65 -0.21
C TRP A 235 -10.19 19.72 -0.83
N GLU A 236 -9.94 20.84 -0.17
CA GLU A 236 -9.28 21.96 -0.83
C GLU A 236 -7.82 21.72 -1.22
N ARG A 237 -7.12 20.79 -0.56
CA ARG A 237 -5.65 20.71 -0.70
C ARG A 237 -5.06 19.31 -0.70
N SER A 238 -5.84 18.25 -0.50
CA SER A 238 -5.28 16.91 -0.54
C SER A 238 -5.13 16.42 -1.98
N LYS A 239 -3.97 15.81 -2.27
CA LYS A 239 -3.76 15.07 -3.49
C LYS A 239 -4.02 13.59 -3.24
N ILE A 240 -4.80 12.95 -4.10
CA ILE A 240 -5.14 11.53 -4.00
C ILE A 240 -4.72 10.81 -5.27
N TRP A 241 -3.80 9.86 -5.15
CA TRP A 241 -3.58 8.80 -6.11
C TRP A 241 -4.50 7.63 -5.79
N LEU A 242 -5.28 7.17 -6.75
CA LEU A 242 -6.15 6.01 -6.64
C LEU A 242 -5.92 5.12 -7.85
N ASP A 243 -5.73 3.83 -7.64
CA ASP A 243 -5.64 2.87 -8.74
C ASP A 243 -6.35 1.56 -8.43
N VAL A 244 -6.48 0.73 -9.46
CA VAL A 244 -6.91 -0.67 -9.37
C VAL A 244 -6.46 -1.41 -10.62
N GLY A 245 -5.99 -2.65 -10.45
CA GLY A 245 -5.71 -3.54 -11.57
C GLY A 245 -6.99 -4.09 -12.20
N ASP A 246 -7.03 -4.22 -13.51
CA ASP A 246 -8.21 -4.75 -14.20
C ASP A 246 -8.32 -6.28 -14.09
N HIS A 247 -7.26 -6.96 -13.68
CA HIS A 247 -7.23 -8.38 -13.34
C HIS A 247 -7.52 -8.67 -11.86
N GLU A 248 -7.89 -7.68 -11.05
CA GLU A 248 -8.28 -7.87 -9.63
C GLU A 248 -9.73 -8.33 -9.43
N GLY A 249 -10.41 -8.66 -10.52
CA GLY A 249 -11.80 -9.11 -10.53
C GLY A 249 -12.81 -7.97 -10.65
N GLN A 250 -13.93 -8.28 -11.33
CA GLN A 250 -14.96 -7.30 -11.70
C GLN A 250 -15.63 -6.60 -10.52
N LYS A 251 -15.71 -7.27 -9.37
CA LYS A 251 -16.29 -6.67 -8.15
C LYS A 251 -15.37 -5.59 -7.59
N THR A 252 -14.08 -5.91 -7.43
CA THR A 252 -13.07 -4.98 -6.93
C THR A 252 -12.98 -3.75 -7.84
N LEU A 253 -12.88 -3.97 -9.14
CA LEU A 253 -12.84 -2.89 -10.13
C LEU A 253 -14.03 -1.94 -9.99
N ARG A 254 -15.27 -2.47 -9.99
CA ARG A 254 -16.48 -1.66 -9.83
C ARG A 254 -16.53 -0.91 -8.49
N ASP A 255 -16.04 -1.50 -7.42
CA ASP A 255 -16.02 -0.88 -6.09
C ASP A 255 -15.05 0.30 -6.04
N VAL A 256 -13.86 0.16 -6.63
CA VAL A 256 -12.87 1.25 -6.71
C VAL A 256 -13.32 2.34 -7.70
N GLU A 257 -13.91 1.99 -8.84
CA GLU A 257 -14.53 2.96 -9.74
C GLU A 257 -15.67 3.75 -9.06
N HIS A 258 -16.42 3.09 -8.16
CA HIS A 258 -17.42 3.79 -7.35
C HIS A 258 -16.78 4.79 -6.40
N LEU A 259 -15.70 4.42 -5.71
CA LEU A 259 -14.93 5.34 -4.89
C LEU A 259 -14.42 6.53 -5.72
N ALA A 260 -13.85 6.28 -6.91
CA ALA A 260 -13.40 7.34 -7.82
C ALA A 260 -14.50 8.34 -8.19
N ARG A 261 -15.71 7.83 -8.50
CA ARG A 261 -16.87 8.69 -8.76
C ARG A 261 -17.27 9.50 -7.54
N ARG A 262 -17.23 8.91 -6.33
CA ARG A 262 -17.55 9.62 -5.09
C ARG A 262 -16.54 10.70 -4.76
N LEU A 263 -15.23 10.44 -4.93
CA LEU A 263 -14.19 11.46 -4.77
C LEU A 263 -14.44 12.66 -5.70
N LYS A 264 -14.69 12.42 -6.98
CA LYS A 264 -15.02 13.49 -7.94
C LYS A 264 -16.28 14.27 -7.54
N ALA A 265 -17.34 13.59 -7.13
CA ALA A 265 -18.58 14.22 -6.67
C ALA A 265 -18.39 15.08 -5.41
N ASN A 266 -17.40 14.75 -4.58
CA ASN A 266 -17.02 15.50 -3.40
C ASN A 266 -15.91 16.55 -3.64
N GLY A 267 -15.63 16.90 -4.90
CA GLY A 267 -14.79 18.04 -5.27
C GLY A 267 -13.32 17.75 -5.57
N TRP A 268 -12.87 16.49 -5.54
CA TRP A 268 -11.53 16.16 -6.03
C TRP A 268 -11.44 16.30 -7.54
N LYS A 269 -10.46 17.05 -8.03
CA LYS A 269 -10.32 17.44 -9.43
C LYS A 269 -9.34 16.54 -10.17
N PRO A 270 -9.77 15.80 -11.20
CA PRO A 270 -8.89 15.01 -12.03
C PRO A 270 -7.73 15.82 -12.63
N GLY A 271 -6.52 15.28 -12.56
CA GLY A 271 -5.30 15.93 -13.05
C GLY A 271 -4.69 16.98 -12.12
N GLU A 272 -5.46 17.53 -11.16
CA GLU A 272 -4.97 18.50 -10.19
C GLU A 272 -4.75 17.85 -8.81
N THR A 273 -5.85 17.53 -8.12
CA THR A 273 -5.85 16.97 -6.78
C THR A 273 -6.20 15.47 -6.75
N PHE A 274 -6.58 14.90 -7.90
CA PHE A 274 -7.00 13.52 -7.99
C PHE A 274 -6.47 12.86 -9.27
N HIS A 275 -5.84 11.71 -9.10
CA HIS A 275 -5.50 10.81 -10.20
C HIS A 275 -6.22 9.48 -9.98
N PHE A 276 -6.84 8.95 -11.03
CA PHE A 276 -7.41 7.60 -11.02
C PHE A 276 -6.89 6.83 -12.21
N GLU A 277 -6.30 5.66 -11.94
CA GLU A 277 -5.76 4.79 -12.96
C GLU A 277 -6.37 3.38 -12.85
N LYS A 278 -6.83 2.88 -13.98
CA LYS A 278 -7.13 1.49 -14.19
C LYS A 278 -5.92 0.84 -14.85
N VAL A 279 -5.20 0.04 -14.08
CA VAL A 279 -3.92 -0.54 -14.52
C VAL A 279 -4.17 -1.77 -15.39
N ASP A 280 -3.78 -1.70 -16.66
CA ASP A 280 -3.90 -2.80 -17.62
C ASP A 280 -3.04 -3.99 -17.19
N GLY A 281 -3.63 -5.19 -17.17
CA GLY A 281 -2.99 -6.41 -16.67
C GLY A 281 -2.68 -6.40 -15.17
N GLY A 282 -3.05 -5.37 -14.44
CA GLY A 282 -2.74 -5.22 -13.02
C GLY A 282 -3.45 -6.26 -12.15
N THR A 283 -2.72 -6.88 -11.24
CA THR A 283 -3.17 -7.88 -10.26
C THR A 283 -3.07 -7.36 -8.83
N HIS A 284 -3.67 -8.09 -7.87
CA HIS A 284 -3.70 -7.70 -6.46
C HIS A 284 -2.51 -8.29 -5.69
N ASP A 285 -1.30 -7.88 -6.05
CA ASP A 285 -0.06 -8.38 -5.46
C ASP A 285 1.09 -7.34 -5.52
N GLU A 286 2.17 -7.63 -4.76
CA GLU A 286 3.32 -6.76 -4.59
C GLU A 286 4.04 -6.44 -5.91
N ALA A 287 4.13 -7.38 -6.83
CA ALA A 287 4.80 -7.17 -8.11
C ALA A 287 4.02 -6.19 -8.99
N SER A 288 2.69 -6.29 -8.97
CA SER A 288 1.82 -5.35 -9.66
C SER A 288 1.84 -3.97 -9.01
N TRP A 289 1.83 -3.88 -7.67
CA TRP A 289 1.96 -2.58 -6.97
C TRP A 289 3.32 -1.94 -7.19
N ALA A 290 4.41 -2.70 -7.34
CA ALA A 290 5.73 -2.17 -7.68
C ALA A 290 5.71 -1.29 -8.92
N THR A 291 5.02 -1.70 -9.99
CA THR A 291 4.95 -0.92 -11.24
C THR A 291 4.28 0.44 -11.08
N ARG A 292 3.49 0.61 -10.01
CA ARG A 292 2.70 1.81 -9.72
C ARG A 292 3.43 2.81 -8.81
N VAL A 293 4.54 2.40 -8.18
CA VAL A 293 5.29 3.25 -7.22
C VAL A 293 5.80 4.53 -7.87
N ARG A 294 6.52 4.43 -9.01
CA ARG A 294 7.09 5.60 -9.67
C ARG A 294 6.03 6.59 -10.17
N PRO A 295 4.98 6.22 -10.91
CA PRO A 295 3.94 7.15 -11.31
C PRO A 295 3.18 7.75 -10.12
N MET A 296 2.93 6.98 -9.06
CA MET A 296 2.30 7.46 -7.82
C MET A 296 3.17 8.53 -7.14
N LEU A 297 4.48 8.28 -6.98
CA LEU A 297 5.41 9.25 -6.39
C LEU A 297 5.48 10.53 -7.23
N ARG A 298 5.55 10.42 -8.56
CA ARG A 298 5.56 11.54 -9.49
C ARG A 298 4.30 12.41 -9.39
N PHE A 299 3.15 11.81 -9.21
CA PHE A 299 1.91 12.56 -9.01
C PHE A 299 1.87 13.25 -7.65
N LEU A 300 2.21 12.54 -6.57
CA LEU A 300 2.08 13.05 -5.20
C LEU A 300 3.21 14.03 -4.81
N PHE A 301 4.44 13.78 -5.25
CA PHE A 301 5.64 14.53 -4.90
C PHE A 301 6.44 14.95 -6.16
N PRO A 302 5.81 15.69 -7.08
CA PRO A 302 6.47 16.08 -8.32
C PRO A 302 7.77 16.84 -8.06
N GLY A 303 8.78 16.57 -8.88
CA GLY A 303 10.05 17.32 -8.84
C GLY A 303 9.82 18.80 -9.06
N SER A 304 10.49 19.61 -8.27
CA SER A 304 10.51 21.07 -8.48
C SER A 304 11.17 21.34 -9.82
N VAL A 305 10.49 22.09 -10.68
CA VAL A 305 11.09 22.55 -11.95
C VAL A 305 12.34 23.36 -11.60
N ARG A 306 13.51 22.83 -11.97
CA ARG A 306 14.79 23.52 -11.80
C ARG A 306 15.00 24.55 -12.87
#